data_f8092914b9e7d3106c257df673614655
#
_entry.id   f8092914b9e7d3106c257df673614655
#
_cell.length_a   1.000
_cell.length_b   1.000
_cell.length_c   1.000
_cell.angle_alpha   90.00
_cell.angle_beta   90.00
_cell.angle_gamma   90.00
#
_symmetry.space_group_name_H-M   'P 1'
#
loop_
_entity.id
_entity.type
_entity.pdbx_description
1 polymer ?
#
loop_
_entity_poly.entity_id
_entity_poly.type
_entity_poly.pdbx_seq_one_letter_code
_entity_poly.pdbx_strand_id
1 'polypeptide(L)'
;MMFRYFIMVMGLCISLAACSSPNVKIPVNWRYGTGSNIDETWTTNVEFYRTGAFIGGYPGGGVGPGASVKRITEKRYYWAGGGGLPVEGMAVPDHAVVEMVSFYDRKRYRITVSLPADLAQKMQQRYQVGERLDQRNRLYFGLAPGGYYEGVLMGRGLGVSPDLLLARGIAEEVTDDWRDKAIPLEKQYEKRWAEFDKEYGELFKQYPVSLGMDWAPIMDAYRANQPKTDQQPVK
;
A
#
# COMPACT_ATOMS: atom_id res chain seq x y z
N MET A 1 -48.83 -62.57 30.47
CA MET A 1 -47.46 -62.50 29.97
C MET A 1 -47.37 -61.37 28.99
N MET A 2 -46.88 -60.21 29.42
CA MET A 2 -46.75 -59.04 28.56
C MET A 2 -45.29 -58.84 28.17
N PHE A 3 -45.02 -58.97 26.89
CA PHE A 3 -43.70 -58.69 26.28
C PHE A 3 -43.66 -57.18 25.96
N ARG A 4 -42.83 -56.44 26.70
CA ARG A 4 -42.57 -55.05 26.42
C ARG A 4 -41.42 -54.97 25.37
N TYR A 5 -41.73 -54.50 24.18
CA TYR A 5 -40.72 -54.15 23.19
C TYR A 5 -40.13 -52.80 23.56
N PHE A 6 -38.82 -52.79 23.84
CA PHE A 6 -38.02 -51.62 24.02
C PHE A 6 -37.47 -51.23 22.65
N ILE A 7 -38.05 -50.19 22.06
CA ILE A 7 -37.53 -49.64 20.82
C ILE A 7 -36.41 -48.69 21.17
N MET A 8 -35.19 -49.09 20.93
CA MET A 8 -33.98 -48.29 21.05
C MET A 8 -33.88 -47.39 19.82
N VAL A 9 -34.25 -46.10 19.95
CA VAL A 9 -34.04 -45.10 18.90
C VAL A 9 -32.58 -44.73 18.94
N MET A 10 -31.79 -45.25 18.01
CA MET A 10 -30.41 -44.92 17.79
C MET A 10 -30.37 -43.61 17.02
N GLY A 11 -30.18 -42.49 17.71
CA GLY A 11 -30.03 -41.18 17.12
C GLY A 11 -28.72 -41.12 16.32
N LEU A 12 -28.85 -41.12 15.00
CA LEU A 12 -27.73 -40.92 14.07
C LEU A 12 -27.35 -39.42 14.10
N CYS A 13 -26.39 -39.06 14.94
CA CYS A 13 -25.75 -37.75 14.87
C CYS A 13 -24.90 -37.71 13.60
N ILE A 14 -25.46 -37.16 12.53
CA ILE A 14 -24.68 -36.80 11.35
C ILE A 14 -23.92 -35.51 11.72
N SER A 15 -22.69 -35.67 12.18
CA SER A 15 -21.73 -34.59 12.28
C SER A 15 -21.42 -34.12 10.85
N LEU A 16 -22.02 -33.01 10.46
CA LEU A 16 -21.59 -32.25 9.31
C LEU A 16 -20.16 -31.74 9.59
N ALA A 17 -19.19 -32.59 9.29
CA ALA A 17 -17.83 -32.15 9.12
C ALA A 17 -17.86 -31.15 7.95
N ALA A 18 -17.89 -29.87 8.27
CA ALA A 18 -17.60 -28.85 7.31
C ALA A 18 -16.21 -29.14 6.74
N CYS A 19 -16.19 -29.79 5.57
CA CYS A 19 -14.98 -29.86 4.78
C CYS A 19 -14.57 -28.43 4.46
N SER A 20 -13.74 -27.83 5.32
CA SER A 20 -12.93 -26.71 4.91
C SER A 20 -12.04 -27.25 3.80
N SER A 21 -12.42 -26.97 2.56
CA SER A 21 -11.59 -27.23 1.40
C SER A 21 -10.19 -26.73 1.74
N PRO A 22 -9.14 -27.54 1.56
CA PRO A 22 -7.79 -27.02 1.74
C PRO A 22 -7.68 -25.81 0.84
N ASN A 23 -7.49 -24.63 1.42
CA ASN A 23 -7.23 -23.42 0.68
C ASN A 23 -5.97 -23.70 -0.14
N VAL A 24 -6.15 -24.15 -1.36
CA VAL A 24 -5.09 -24.23 -2.34
C VAL A 24 -4.61 -22.80 -2.48
N LYS A 25 -3.50 -22.49 -1.84
CA LYS A 25 -2.87 -21.18 -1.90
C LYS A 25 -2.36 -21.04 -3.33
N ILE A 26 -3.19 -20.50 -4.20
CA ILE A 26 -2.76 -20.17 -5.54
C ILE A 26 -1.70 -19.08 -5.36
N PRO A 27 -0.47 -19.30 -5.81
CA PRO A 27 0.58 -18.30 -5.70
C PRO A 27 0.12 -17.02 -6.38
N VAL A 28 0.11 -15.93 -5.65
CA VAL A 28 -0.19 -14.61 -6.23
C VAL A 28 1.13 -13.98 -6.61
N ASN A 29 1.32 -13.73 -7.89
CA ASN A 29 2.45 -12.94 -8.34
C ASN A 29 2.12 -11.47 -8.10
N TRP A 30 2.64 -10.92 -7.02
CA TRP A 30 2.42 -9.54 -6.61
C TRP A 30 3.73 -8.76 -6.53
N ARG A 31 3.62 -7.47 -6.51
CA ARG A 31 4.74 -6.54 -6.36
C ARG A 31 4.35 -5.41 -5.43
N TYR A 32 5.35 -4.72 -4.91
CA TYR A 32 5.10 -3.52 -4.13
C TYR A 32 5.75 -2.29 -4.77
N GLY A 33 5.40 -1.13 -4.28
CA GLY A 33 6.00 0.14 -4.63
C GLY A 33 5.81 1.15 -3.51
N THR A 34 6.64 2.18 -3.55
CA THR A 34 6.60 3.30 -2.61
C THR A 34 6.76 4.60 -3.37
N GLY A 35 6.34 5.71 -2.78
CA GLY A 35 6.55 7.03 -3.36
C GLY A 35 5.63 8.09 -2.78
N SER A 36 5.41 9.18 -3.52
CA SER A 36 4.60 10.31 -3.06
C SER A 36 3.62 10.81 -4.11
N ASN A 37 2.64 11.59 -3.67
CA ASN A 37 1.71 12.29 -4.56
C ASN A 37 2.27 13.62 -5.08
N ILE A 38 3.20 14.25 -4.36
CA ILE A 38 3.78 15.56 -4.73
C ILE A 38 5.20 15.77 -4.22
N ASP A 39 5.62 15.05 -3.19
CA ASP A 39 6.94 15.14 -2.57
C ASP A 39 7.95 14.21 -3.25
N GLU A 40 9.23 14.41 -3.04
CA GLU A 40 10.24 13.37 -3.21
C GLU A 40 10.40 12.60 -1.90
N THR A 41 10.49 11.30 -2.01
CA THR A 41 10.66 10.45 -0.84
C THR A 41 11.82 9.48 -1.02
N TRP A 42 12.48 9.15 0.08
CA TRP A 42 13.50 8.12 0.10
C TRP A 42 13.03 6.95 0.97
N THR A 43 12.78 5.81 0.36
CA THR A 43 12.40 4.61 1.10
C THR A 43 13.62 4.05 1.82
N THR A 44 13.55 3.95 3.14
CA THR A 44 14.64 3.44 3.99
C THR A 44 14.44 2.00 4.39
N ASN A 45 13.20 1.55 4.52
CA ASN A 45 12.87 0.17 4.88
C ASN A 45 11.48 -0.23 4.38
N VAL A 46 11.32 -1.50 4.02
CA VAL A 46 10.03 -2.14 3.74
C VAL A 46 10.06 -3.55 4.31
N GLU A 47 9.09 -3.87 5.14
CA GLU A 47 8.95 -5.19 5.74
C GLU A 47 7.53 -5.70 5.58
N PHE A 48 7.42 -6.98 5.27
CA PHE A 48 6.16 -7.68 5.13
C PHE A 48 6.08 -8.82 6.13
N TYR A 49 4.91 -8.95 6.73
CA TYR A 49 4.62 -9.97 7.73
C TYR A 49 3.36 -10.73 7.35
N ARG A 50 3.28 -11.98 7.82
CA ARG A 50 2.09 -12.80 7.76
C ARG A 50 1.96 -13.61 9.04
N THR A 51 0.80 -13.53 9.70
CA THR A 51 0.55 -14.17 11.00
C THR A 51 1.65 -13.89 12.03
N GLY A 52 2.12 -12.64 12.03
CA GLY A 52 3.20 -12.18 12.93
C GLY A 52 4.62 -12.56 12.52
N ALA A 53 4.79 -13.43 11.53
CA ALA A 53 6.12 -13.82 11.05
C ALA A 53 6.58 -12.91 9.90
N PHE A 54 7.84 -12.49 9.93
CA PHE A 54 8.49 -11.80 8.82
C PHE A 54 8.56 -12.72 7.60
N ILE A 55 8.05 -12.27 6.46
CA ILE A 55 8.05 -13.06 5.23
C ILE A 55 8.97 -12.48 4.16
N GLY A 56 9.43 -11.26 4.32
CA GLY A 56 10.37 -10.61 3.42
C GLY A 56 10.27 -9.11 3.47
N GLY A 57 11.21 -8.45 2.80
CA GLY A 57 11.29 -7.01 2.78
C GLY A 57 12.46 -6.51 1.95
N TYR A 58 12.61 -5.21 1.92
CA TYR A 58 13.70 -4.54 1.24
C TYR A 58 14.34 -3.50 2.16
N PRO A 59 15.64 -3.61 2.40
CA PRO A 59 16.33 -2.74 3.35
C PRO A 59 16.49 -1.27 2.86
N GLY A 60 15.77 -0.85 1.85
CA GLY A 60 15.70 0.54 1.43
C GLY A 60 16.75 0.96 0.40
N GLY A 61 16.63 2.18 -0.08
CA GLY A 61 17.54 2.79 -1.04
C GLY A 61 16.90 3.17 -2.37
N GLY A 62 15.67 3.67 -2.38
CA GLY A 62 15.00 4.11 -3.58
C GLY A 62 14.39 5.50 -3.46
N VAL A 63 14.64 6.37 -4.45
CA VAL A 63 13.93 7.63 -4.60
C VAL A 63 12.53 7.35 -5.17
N GLY A 64 11.51 7.86 -4.51
CA GLY A 64 10.15 7.93 -5.03
C GLY A 64 9.90 9.33 -5.59
N PRO A 65 10.16 9.59 -6.89
CA PRO A 65 9.92 10.90 -7.45
C PRO A 65 8.42 11.18 -7.49
N GLY A 66 8.01 12.17 -6.73
CA GLY A 66 6.63 12.66 -6.71
C GLY A 66 6.55 14.11 -7.15
N ALA A 67 7.56 14.90 -6.81
CA ALA A 67 7.62 16.30 -7.19
C ALA A 67 7.86 16.50 -8.69
N SER A 68 7.23 17.51 -9.25
CA SER A 68 7.57 18.10 -10.55
C SER A 68 6.92 19.46 -10.66
N VAL A 69 7.54 20.37 -11.41
CA VAL A 69 7.00 21.72 -11.65
C VAL A 69 5.54 21.65 -12.06
N LYS A 70 5.23 20.82 -13.06
CA LYS A 70 3.86 20.66 -13.58
C LYS A 70 2.87 20.18 -12.53
N ARG A 71 3.23 19.20 -11.69
CA ARG A 71 2.34 18.69 -10.64
C ARG A 71 2.06 19.75 -9.58
N ILE A 72 3.07 20.51 -9.20
CA ILE A 72 2.95 21.57 -8.19
C ILE A 72 2.06 22.70 -8.72
N THR A 73 2.37 23.24 -9.90
CA THR A 73 1.67 24.40 -10.47
C THR A 73 0.24 24.08 -10.93
N GLU A 74 0.01 22.89 -11.49
CA GLU A 74 -1.32 22.46 -11.95
C GLU A 74 -2.12 21.73 -10.86
N LYS A 75 -1.57 21.57 -9.64
CA LYS A 75 -2.20 20.83 -8.52
C LYS A 75 -2.65 19.42 -8.91
N ARG A 76 -1.83 18.73 -9.68
CA ARG A 76 -2.11 17.37 -10.16
C ARG A 76 -1.56 16.33 -9.20
N TYR A 77 -2.36 15.94 -8.24
CA TYR A 77 -1.97 15.01 -7.20
C TYR A 77 -2.40 13.58 -7.55
N TYR A 78 -1.43 12.69 -7.65
CA TYR A 78 -1.63 11.25 -7.84
C TYR A 78 -0.40 10.50 -7.32
N TRP A 79 -0.62 9.29 -6.86
CA TRP A 79 0.49 8.45 -6.42
C TRP A 79 1.41 8.15 -7.59
N ALA A 80 2.63 8.65 -7.51
CA ALA A 80 3.69 8.36 -8.46
C ALA A 80 4.82 7.70 -7.72
N GLY A 81 5.48 6.77 -8.37
CA GLY A 81 6.38 6.24 -7.58
C GLY A 81 7.49 5.39 -7.94
N GLY A 82 8.34 5.19 -6.97
CA GLY A 82 9.50 4.37 -7.01
C GLY A 82 9.20 2.93 -7.41
N GLY A 83 10.18 2.32 -8.03
CA GLY A 83 10.09 0.93 -8.42
C GLY A 83 9.97 0.02 -7.20
N GLY A 84 8.91 -0.74 -7.18
CA GLY A 84 8.83 -1.90 -6.32
C GLY A 84 9.41 -3.10 -7.06
N LEU A 85 10.17 -3.92 -6.36
CA LEU A 85 10.65 -5.17 -6.92
C LEU A 85 9.50 -6.19 -6.97
N PRO A 86 9.46 -7.06 -7.98
CA PRO A 86 8.57 -8.21 -7.97
C PRO A 86 8.86 -9.09 -6.75
N VAL A 87 7.81 -9.52 -6.09
CA VAL A 87 7.91 -10.41 -4.91
C VAL A 87 7.39 -11.78 -5.34
N GLU A 88 8.15 -12.44 -6.22
CA GLU A 88 7.77 -13.73 -6.77
C GLU A 88 7.86 -14.83 -5.70
N GLY A 89 6.82 -15.64 -5.62
CA GLY A 89 6.76 -16.75 -4.65
C GLY A 89 6.53 -16.36 -3.20
N MET A 90 6.53 -15.07 -2.86
CA MET A 90 6.24 -14.61 -1.50
C MET A 90 4.73 -14.70 -1.21
N ALA A 91 4.39 -15.15 -0.01
CA ALA A 91 3.01 -15.12 0.46
C ALA A 91 2.47 -13.68 0.48
N VAL A 92 1.17 -13.51 0.25
CA VAL A 92 0.53 -12.19 0.39
C VAL A 92 0.53 -11.81 1.86
N PRO A 93 1.05 -10.61 2.22
CA PRO A 93 1.15 -10.18 3.61
C PRO A 93 -0.23 -9.83 4.20
N ASP A 94 -0.32 -9.91 5.52
CA ASP A 94 -1.42 -9.36 6.32
C ASP A 94 -1.01 -8.11 7.11
N HIS A 95 0.28 -7.79 7.09
CA HIS A 95 0.83 -6.62 7.74
C HIS A 95 2.07 -6.11 7.00
N ALA A 96 2.25 -4.80 6.99
CA ALA A 96 3.41 -4.16 6.38
C ALA A 96 3.93 -3.01 7.26
N VAL A 97 5.26 -2.85 7.28
CA VAL A 97 5.95 -1.70 7.85
C VAL A 97 6.79 -1.07 6.76
N VAL A 98 6.60 0.23 6.53
CA VAL A 98 7.33 0.98 5.50
C VAL A 98 7.90 2.24 6.11
N GLU A 99 9.20 2.46 5.94
CA GLU A 99 9.84 3.69 6.39
C GLU A 99 10.31 4.51 5.19
N MET A 100 9.95 5.79 5.21
CA MET A 100 10.32 6.74 4.17
C MET A 100 10.73 8.08 4.78
N VAL A 101 11.70 8.73 4.14
CA VAL A 101 12.05 10.12 4.41
C VAL A 101 11.32 11.01 3.43
N SER A 102 10.56 11.97 3.94
CA SER A 102 9.95 13.06 3.17
C SER A 102 10.98 14.17 2.99
N PHE A 103 11.16 14.66 1.78
CA PHE A 103 12.07 15.78 1.52
C PHE A 103 11.41 17.12 1.82
N TYR A 104 10.10 17.21 1.60
CA TYR A 104 9.32 18.39 1.96
C TYR A 104 9.30 18.64 3.47
N ASP A 105 8.98 17.58 4.28
CA ASP A 105 8.88 17.68 5.74
C ASP A 105 10.26 17.62 6.42
N ARG A 106 11.29 17.09 5.74
CA ARG A 106 12.61 16.76 6.29
C ARG A 106 12.53 15.82 7.49
N LYS A 107 11.62 14.84 7.38
CA LYS A 107 11.30 13.89 8.44
C LYS A 107 11.32 12.47 7.91
N ARG A 108 11.62 11.53 8.80
CA ARG A 108 11.41 10.11 8.55
C ARG A 108 10.08 9.70 9.17
N TYR A 109 9.32 8.97 8.39
CA TYR A 109 8.03 8.44 8.78
C TYR A 109 7.99 6.92 8.69
N ARG A 110 7.29 6.30 9.66
CA ARG A 110 6.98 4.88 9.67
C ARG A 110 5.49 4.70 9.44
N ILE A 111 5.16 3.98 8.39
CA ILE A 111 3.81 3.53 8.07
C ILE A 111 3.66 2.10 8.56
N THR A 112 2.71 1.85 9.45
CA THR A 112 2.38 0.51 9.93
C THR A 112 0.94 0.21 9.52
N VAL A 113 0.74 -0.84 8.72
CA VAL A 113 -0.56 -1.14 8.11
C VAL A 113 -0.94 -2.59 8.31
N SER A 114 -2.13 -2.82 8.86
CA SER A 114 -2.82 -4.10 8.78
C SER A 114 -3.55 -4.20 7.45
N LEU A 115 -3.31 -5.25 6.71
CA LEU A 115 -3.85 -5.46 5.37
C LEU A 115 -5.07 -6.39 5.42
N PRO A 116 -6.05 -6.22 4.51
CA PRO A 116 -7.27 -7.02 4.52
C PRO A 116 -6.99 -8.52 4.39
N ALA A 117 -7.74 -9.34 5.12
CA ALA A 117 -7.60 -10.80 5.08
C ALA A 117 -7.85 -11.39 3.68
N ASP A 118 -8.68 -10.73 2.87
CA ASP A 118 -9.02 -11.10 1.50
C ASP A 118 -8.09 -10.44 0.45
N LEU A 119 -6.96 -9.87 0.86
CA LEU A 119 -6.03 -9.17 -0.04
C LEU A 119 -5.58 -10.07 -1.21
N ALA A 120 -5.26 -11.33 -0.94
CA ALA A 120 -4.87 -12.28 -1.98
C ALA A 120 -5.99 -12.48 -3.03
N GLN A 121 -7.24 -12.55 -2.59
CA GLN A 121 -8.39 -12.64 -3.49
C GLN A 121 -8.56 -11.36 -4.31
N LYS A 122 -8.44 -10.19 -3.67
CA LYS A 122 -8.47 -8.89 -4.36
C LYS A 122 -7.38 -8.77 -5.42
N MET A 123 -6.17 -9.26 -5.15
CA MET A 123 -5.06 -9.25 -6.10
C MET A 123 -5.29 -10.18 -7.30
N GLN A 124 -6.04 -11.25 -7.14
CA GLN A 124 -6.36 -12.20 -8.22
C GLN A 124 -7.53 -11.75 -9.10
N GLN A 125 -8.35 -10.85 -8.63
CA GLN A 125 -9.49 -10.34 -9.39
C GLN A 125 -9.04 -9.62 -10.66
N ARG A 126 -9.70 -9.95 -11.76
CA ARG A 126 -9.51 -9.27 -13.04
C ARG A 126 -10.68 -8.36 -13.33
N TYR A 127 -10.39 -7.21 -13.91
CA TYR A 127 -11.36 -6.17 -14.21
C TYR A 127 -11.25 -5.76 -15.67
N GLN A 128 -12.39 -5.53 -16.31
CA GLN A 128 -12.42 -4.95 -17.64
C GLN A 128 -12.19 -3.43 -17.51
N VAL A 129 -11.20 -2.91 -18.23
CA VAL A 129 -10.91 -1.48 -18.32
C VAL A 129 -10.82 -1.11 -19.81
N GLY A 130 -11.89 -0.58 -20.37
CA GLY A 130 -12.02 -0.42 -21.82
C GLY A 130 -11.91 -1.79 -22.50
N GLU A 131 -11.01 -1.91 -23.46
CA GLU A 131 -10.77 -3.18 -24.18
C GLU A 131 -9.76 -4.12 -23.46
N ARG A 132 -9.22 -3.71 -22.31
CA ARG A 132 -8.18 -4.45 -21.60
C ARG A 132 -8.71 -5.14 -20.37
N LEU A 133 -8.18 -6.33 -20.14
CA LEU A 133 -8.34 -7.03 -18.88
C LEU A 133 -7.17 -6.67 -17.96
N ASP A 134 -7.45 -6.02 -16.85
CA ASP A 134 -6.44 -5.60 -15.87
C ASP A 134 -6.60 -6.31 -14.52
N GLN A 135 -5.57 -6.26 -13.72
CA GLN A 135 -5.48 -6.89 -12.40
C GLN A 135 -4.74 -5.95 -11.46
N ARG A 136 -5.22 -5.80 -10.23
CA ARG A 136 -4.56 -5.03 -9.19
C ARG A 136 -3.67 -5.95 -8.37
N ASN A 137 -2.41 -6.03 -8.73
CA ASN A 137 -1.43 -6.85 -8.01
C ASN A 137 -0.22 -6.08 -7.48
N ARG A 138 -0.30 -4.75 -7.49
CA ARG A 138 0.73 -3.88 -6.94
C ARG A 138 0.26 -3.27 -5.62
N LEU A 139 0.85 -3.72 -4.51
CA LEU A 139 0.67 -3.12 -3.20
C LEU A 139 1.55 -1.89 -3.09
N TYR A 140 0.94 -0.71 -2.98
CA TYR A 140 1.65 0.55 -3.02
C TYR A 140 1.44 1.34 -1.74
N PHE A 141 2.53 1.93 -1.22
CA PHE A 141 2.52 2.78 -0.03
C PHE A 141 2.95 4.19 -0.43
N GLY A 142 2.01 5.11 -0.37
CA GLY A 142 2.24 6.51 -0.66
C GLY A 142 2.39 7.33 0.60
N LEU A 143 3.38 8.22 0.62
CA LEU A 143 3.59 9.22 1.67
C LEU A 143 3.43 10.62 1.06
N ALA A 144 2.66 11.47 1.71
CA ALA A 144 2.47 12.87 1.32
C ALA A 144 2.88 13.81 2.46
N PRO A 145 3.11 15.11 2.16
CA PRO A 145 3.49 16.10 3.16
C PRO A 145 2.60 16.11 4.41
N GLY A 146 3.20 16.31 5.58
CA GLY A 146 2.54 16.21 6.88
C GLY A 146 2.33 14.77 7.34
N GLY A 147 3.05 13.80 6.77
CA GLY A 147 3.01 12.39 7.17
C GLY A 147 1.75 11.65 6.74
N TYR A 148 0.89 12.23 5.88
CA TYR A 148 -0.26 11.50 5.36
C TYR A 148 0.19 10.30 4.53
N TYR A 149 -0.44 9.15 4.76
CA TYR A 149 -0.17 7.97 3.95
C TYR A 149 -1.42 7.28 3.44
N GLU A 150 -1.25 6.57 2.34
CA GLU A 150 -2.20 5.57 1.87
C GLU A 150 -1.49 4.27 1.52
N GLY A 151 -2.07 3.16 1.93
CA GLY A 151 -1.83 1.84 1.36
C GLY A 151 -2.89 1.57 0.31
N VAL A 152 -2.48 1.34 -0.93
CA VAL A 152 -3.41 1.13 -2.05
C VAL A 152 -3.03 -0.11 -2.86
N LEU A 153 -4.01 -0.75 -3.45
CA LEU A 153 -3.80 -1.83 -4.40
C LEU A 153 -4.01 -1.26 -5.81
N MET A 154 -2.93 -1.24 -6.59
CA MET A 154 -2.87 -0.65 -7.93
C MET A 154 -2.85 -1.70 -9.04
N GLY A 155 -3.39 -1.33 -10.21
CA GLY A 155 -3.22 -2.04 -11.46
C GLY A 155 -1.88 -1.77 -12.12
N ARG A 156 -1.75 -2.20 -13.38
CA ARG A 156 -0.48 -2.13 -14.13
C ARG A 156 -0.04 -0.73 -14.51
N GLY A 157 -0.96 0.19 -14.70
CA GLY A 157 -0.67 1.55 -15.15
C GLY A 157 -1.26 2.59 -14.23
N LEU A 158 -0.51 3.67 -13.97
CA LEU A 158 -1.04 4.84 -13.28
C LEU A 158 -2.24 5.38 -14.05
N GLY A 159 -3.40 5.48 -13.40
CA GLY A 159 -4.63 5.99 -14.00
C GLY A 159 -5.32 5.07 -15.01
N VAL A 160 -4.84 3.85 -15.23
CA VAL A 160 -5.45 2.88 -16.16
C VAL A 160 -6.51 2.02 -15.48
N SER A 161 -6.28 1.61 -14.25
CA SER A 161 -7.31 0.99 -13.42
C SER A 161 -7.44 1.75 -12.11
N PRO A 162 -8.66 1.84 -11.55
CA PRO A 162 -8.86 2.57 -10.32
C PRO A 162 -8.12 1.89 -9.18
N ASP A 163 -7.45 2.72 -8.37
CA ASP A 163 -6.77 2.28 -7.17
C ASP A 163 -7.78 1.85 -6.10
N LEU A 164 -7.53 0.74 -5.46
CA LEU A 164 -8.31 0.29 -4.31
C LEU A 164 -7.61 0.75 -3.04
N LEU A 165 -8.23 1.66 -2.31
CA LEU A 165 -7.75 2.08 -1.00
C LEU A 165 -7.86 0.91 0.00
N LEU A 166 -6.75 0.60 0.67
CA LEU A 166 -6.68 -0.44 1.70
C LEU A 166 -6.59 0.16 3.09
N ALA A 167 -5.80 1.23 3.24
CA ALA A 167 -5.60 1.92 4.51
C ALA A 167 -5.16 3.36 4.26
N ARG A 168 -5.40 4.25 5.24
CA ARG A 168 -4.87 5.61 5.28
C ARG A 168 -4.70 6.08 6.72
N GLY A 169 -3.89 7.10 6.91
CA GLY A 169 -3.69 7.73 8.21
C GLY A 169 -2.54 8.72 8.20
N ILE A 170 -2.07 9.03 9.40
CA ILE A 170 -0.83 9.78 9.63
C ILE A 170 0.23 8.78 10.06
N ALA A 171 1.35 8.79 9.36
CA ALA A 171 2.50 7.96 9.67
C ALA A 171 3.20 8.48 10.94
N GLU A 172 3.76 7.57 11.70
CA GLU A 172 4.56 7.89 12.89
C GLU A 172 5.87 8.57 12.47
N GLU A 173 6.19 9.71 13.05
CA GLU A 173 7.51 10.30 12.91
C GLU A 173 8.52 9.48 13.72
N VAL A 174 9.59 9.01 13.08
CA VAL A 174 10.64 8.24 13.74
C VAL A 174 11.95 9.00 13.71
N THR A 175 12.54 9.13 14.88
CA THR A 175 13.80 9.88 15.10
C THR A 175 15.04 8.97 15.04
N ASP A 176 14.84 7.65 15.22
CA ASP A 176 15.93 6.68 15.23
C ASP A 176 16.29 6.25 13.81
N ASP A 177 17.56 6.34 13.48
CA ASP A 177 18.09 5.57 12.35
C ASP A 177 18.78 4.30 12.90
N TRP A 178 18.13 3.19 12.80
CA TRP A 178 18.67 1.91 13.27
C TRP A 178 19.89 1.45 12.45
N ARG A 179 20.04 1.97 11.22
CA ARG A 179 21.16 1.64 10.33
C ARG A 179 22.38 2.47 10.60
N ASP A 180 22.18 3.73 10.98
CA ASP A 180 23.27 4.67 11.18
C ASP A 180 22.94 5.68 12.27
N LYS A 181 22.83 5.15 13.49
CA LYS A 181 22.51 5.94 14.70
C LYS A 181 23.52 7.05 14.99
N ALA A 182 24.70 7.01 14.39
CA ALA A 182 25.75 7.98 14.60
C ALA A 182 25.57 9.24 13.74
N ILE A 183 24.75 9.19 12.67
CA ILE A 183 24.60 10.32 11.74
C ILE A 183 23.18 10.87 11.83
N PRO A 184 23.00 12.11 12.31
CA PRO A 184 21.70 12.78 12.30
C PRO A 184 21.06 12.83 10.91
N LEU A 185 19.72 12.74 10.84
CA LEU A 185 18.96 12.69 9.60
C LEU A 185 19.30 13.87 8.67
N GLU A 186 19.47 15.07 9.24
CA GLU A 186 19.85 16.30 8.52
C GLU A 186 21.16 16.15 7.77
N LYS A 187 22.15 15.49 8.38
CA LYS A 187 23.47 15.28 7.75
C LYS A 187 23.41 14.18 6.69
N GLN A 188 22.58 13.14 6.90
CA GLN A 188 22.43 12.06 5.92
C GLN A 188 21.84 12.55 4.60
N TYR A 189 20.90 13.50 4.65
CA TYR A 189 20.15 13.98 3.50
C TYR A 189 20.45 15.43 3.10
N GLU A 190 21.41 16.09 3.76
CA GLU A 190 21.74 17.50 3.54
C GLU A 190 21.84 17.88 2.06
N LYS A 191 22.63 17.14 1.30
CA LYS A 191 22.82 17.39 -0.13
C LYS A 191 21.54 17.24 -0.94
N ARG A 192 20.76 16.20 -0.65
CA ARG A 192 19.51 15.91 -1.38
C ARG A 192 18.43 16.93 -1.06
N TRP A 193 18.36 17.36 0.20
CA TRP A 193 17.43 18.43 0.61
C TRP A 193 17.81 19.77 -0.01
N ALA A 194 19.10 20.07 -0.12
CA ALA A 194 19.56 21.28 -0.80
C ALA A 194 19.22 21.25 -2.31
N GLU A 195 19.36 20.10 -2.95
CA GLU A 195 18.96 19.90 -4.35
C GLU A 195 17.43 20.05 -4.52
N PHE A 196 16.64 19.47 -3.64
CA PHE A 196 15.19 19.58 -3.62
C PHE A 196 14.72 21.02 -3.39
N ASP A 197 15.30 21.72 -2.42
CA ASP A 197 14.99 23.14 -2.16
C ASP A 197 15.33 24.03 -3.34
N LYS A 198 16.47 23.78 -3.99
CA LYS A 198 16.88 24.53 -5.17
C LYS A 198 15.91 24.35 -6.33
N GLU A 199 15.36 23.14 -6.49
CA GLU A 199 14.46 22.81 -7.60
C GLU A 199 13.01 23.21 -7.31
N TYR A 200 12.51 22.97 -6.09
CA TYR A 200 11.10 23.10 -5.76
C TYR A 200 10.78 24.09 -4.65
N GLY A 201 11.76 24.55 -3.88
CA GLY A 201 11.51 25.36 -2.68
C GLY A 201 10.68 26.61 -2.93
N GLU A 202 11.00 27.39 -3.97
CA GLU A 202 10.23 28.60 -4.32
C GLU A 202 8.84 28.26 -4.89
N LEU A 203 8.71 27.13 -5.58
CA LEU A 203 7.41 26.67 -6.08
C LEU A 203 6.48 26.30 -4.93
N PHE A 204 6.96 25.60 -3.92
CA PHE A 204 6.15 25.25 -2.75
C PHE A 204 5.76 26.46 -1.90
N LYS A 205 6.57 27.51 -1.87
CA LYS A 205 6.17 28.79 -1.26
C LYS A 205 5.05 29.49 -2.02
N GLN A 206 5.12 29.46 -3.36
CA GLN A 206 4.12 30.07 -4.22
C GLN A 206 2.83 29.23 -4.31
N TYR A 207 2.97 27.90 -4.28
CA TYR A 207 1.88 26.92 -4.40
C TYR A 207 1.89 25.98 -3.18
N PRO A 208 1.43 26.47 -2.01
CA PRO A 208 1.41 25.65 -0.81
C PRO A 208 0.53 24.42 -1.01
N VAL A 209 0.98 23.31 -0.46
CA VAL A 209 0.31 22.00 -0.53
C VAL A 209 -0.40 21.70 0.78
N SER A 210 -1.34 20.77 0.71
CA SER A 210 -2.03 20.23 1.90
C SER A 210 -1.06 19.48 2.80
N LEU A 211 -1.40 19.40 4.08
CA LEU A 211 -0.63 18.67 5.08
C LEU A 211 -1.51 17.67 5.84
N GLY A 212 -0.94 16.55 6.20
CA GLY A 212 -1.62 15.57 7.01
C GLY A 212 -2.95 15.10 6.40
N MET A 213 -3.98 14.97 7.22
CA MET A 213 -5.30 14.45 6.78
C MET A 213 -6.04 15.32 5.76
N ASP A 214 -5.62 16.57 5.53
CA ASP A 214 -6.20 17.42 4.47
C ASP A 214 -5.96 16.84 3.06
N TRP A 215 -5.04 15.89 2.94
CA TRP A 215 -4.87 15.12 1.71
C TRP A 215 -5.99 14.14 1.41
N ALA A 216 -6.71 13.64 2.41
CA ALA A 216 -7.70 12.58 2.22
C ALA A 216 -8.79 12.94 1.20
N PRO A 217 -9.49 14.10 1.29
CA PRO A 217 -10.49 14.47 0.29
C PRO A 217 -9.92 14.68 -1.11
N ILE A 218 -8.66 15.15 -1.21
CA ILE A 218 -7.97 15.35 -2.49
C ILE A 218 -7.70 14.01 -3.17
N MET A 219 -7.21 13.03 -2.42
CA MET A 219 -6.93 11.70 -2.93
C MET A 219 -8.21 10.90 -3.21
N ASP A 220 -9.28 11.16 -2.48
CA ASP A 220 -10.61 10.61 -2.79
C ASP A 220 -11.16 11.17 -4.10
N ALA A 221 -11.02 12.47 -4.34
CA ALA A 221 -11.40 13.10 -5.61
C ALA A 221 -10.57 12.54 -6.77
N TYR A 222 -9.27 12.33 -6.58
CA TYR A 222 -8.41 11.67 -7.57
C TYR A 222 -8.94 10.27 -7.92
N ARG A 223 -9.24 9.42 -6.93
CA ARG A 223 -9.81 8.08 -7.17
C ARG A 223 -11.17 8.11 -7.83
N ALA A 224 -12.03 9.05 -7.45
CA ALA A 224 -13.35 9.21 -8.05
C ALA A 224 -13.29 9.56 -9.55
N ASN A 225 -12.22 10.21 -9.99
CA ASN A 225 -11.97 10.58 -11.38
C ASN A 225 -11.19 9.55 -12.19
N GLN A 226 -10.73 8.46 -11.57
CA GLN A 226 -10.08 7.36 -12.29
C GLN A 226 -11.08 6.62 -13.18
N PRO A 227 -10.61 5.94 -14.25
CA PRO A 227 -11.47 5.15 -15.10
C PRO A 227 -12.29 4.16 -14.27
N LYS A 228 -13.59 4.08 -14.55
CA LYS A 228 -14.44 3.08 -13.91
C LYS A 228 -14.09 1.71 -14.50
N THR A 229 -13.92 0.73 -13.66
CA THR A 229 -13.95 -0.66 -14.08
C THR A 229 -15.41 -1.07 -14.25
N ASP A 230 -15.70 -2.01 -15.12
CA ASP A 230 -16.96 -2.73 -15.01
C ASP A 230 -17.10 -3.24 -13.60
N GLN A 231 -18.24 -2.99 -12.99
CA GLN A 231 -18.41 -3.12 -11.53
C GLN A 231 -18.26 -4.54 -11.01
N GLN A 232 -18.10 -5.50 -11.91
CA GLN A 232 -17.91 -6.92 -11.55
C GLN A 232 -16.58 -7.43 -12.08
N PRO A 233 -15.78 -8.10 -11.23
CA PRO A 233 -14.61 -8.81 -11.70
C PRO A 233 -14.98 -9.83 -12.76
N VAL A 234 -14.17 -9.92 -13.80
CA VAL A 234 -14.32 -10.97 -14.81
C VAL A 234 -13.86 -12.30 -14.18
N LYS A 235 -14.71 -13.30 -14.23
CA LYS A 235 -14.43 -14.65 -13.69
C LYS A 235 -13.38 -15.37 -14.50
#